data_a6a2ff7c5903a8f039826c35ac3a87f9
#
_entry.id   a6a2ff7c5903a8f039826c35ac3a87f9
#
_cell.length_a   1.000
_cell.length_b   1.000
_cell.length_c   1.000
_cell.angle_alpha   90.00
_cell.angle_beta   90.00
_cell.angle_gamma   90.00
#
_symmetry.space_group_name_H-M   'P 1'
#
loop_
_entity.id
_entity.type
_entity.pdbx_description
1 polymer ?
#
loop_
_entity_poly.entity_id
_entity_poly.type
_entity_poly.pdbx_seq_one_letter_code
_entity_poly.pdbx_strand_id
1 'polypeptide(L)'
;MQVKSPGSYCILEHFADNTEEIELSNYGMMLWGNSSYNFEEAAMGWVPTSNFEYGIFKVRNWTQPHLVTYMESHDEERMMYKNLQFGNAAGTYNTKDLSTALKRMEMCASFFTMIPGPKMIWEFGELGYDYSINYCTNGTINNSCRLDPKPIRWDYMQNISRQRLYDIYSALLKLRFHPLYKNGFLTDRVTQNLAGAFKWLQVTTDTSNVCIIGNFDVNTTTGTVTFQNAGTWYDYLNGNTFTATGTPQTISLQPGEFHLYLNRNVTNVVTTPVTNINNQSLTFKVNIYPNPLIQNGVLEIENEESGPASMQLYNESGQKVFERSLGVLAKGLHKISLGKSERKNFSPGIYLLRISVKNSAQSKKLLLY
;
A
#
# COMPACT_ATOMS: atom_id res chain seq x y z
N MET A 1 30.39 1.61 15.25
CA MET A 1 29.02 1.06 15.41
C MET A 1 29.07 -0.44 15.67
N GLN A 2 29.62 -1.28 14.82
CA GLN A 2 29.58 -2.76 14.94
C GLN A 2 30.21 -3.31 16.24
N VAL A 3 31.21 -2.63 16.82
CA VAL A 3 31.83 -3.02 18.11
C VAL A 3 30.86 -2.83 19.29
N LYS A 4 29.99 -1.81 19.24
CA LYS A 4 29.04 -1.47 20.33
C LYS A 4 27.64 -2.01 20.10
N SER A 5 27.26 -2.23 18.86
CA SER A 5 25.95 -2.74 18.44
C SER A 5 26.12 -3.64 17.22
N PRO A 6 26.57 -4.89 17.42
CA PRO A 6 26.77 -5.84 16.32
C PRO A 6 25.44 -6.11 15.58
N GLY A 7 25.49 -6.11 14.25
CA GLY A 7 24.34 -6.36 13.40
C GLY A 7 23.39 -5.15 13.19
N SER A 8 23.69 -3.99 13.77
CA SER A 8 22.94 -2.76 13.47
C SER A 8 23.21 -2.28 12.06
N TYR A 9 22.16 -1.84 11.37
CA TYR A 9 22.28 -1.17 10.08
C TYR A 9 22.66 0.30 10.27
N CYS A 10 23.52 0.82 9.38
CA CYS A 10 23.81 2.22 9.25
C CYS A 10 23.21 2.71 7.94
N ILE A 11 22.23 3.58 8.00
CA ILE A 11 21.62 4.21 6.83
C ILE A 11 21.99 5.69 6.84
N LEU A 12 22.64 6.14 5.79
CA LEU A 12 23.11 7.52 5.66
C LEU A 12 22.11 8.34 4.85
N GLU A 13 21.74 9.50 5.38
CA GLU A 13 21.09 10.57 4.65
C GLU A 13 22.19 11.49 4.12
N HIS A 14 22.70 11.19 2.95
CA HIS A 14 23.92 11.81 2.45
C HIS A 14 23.74 12.53 1.11
N PHE A 15 23.08 11.89 0.14
CA PHE A 15 22.77 12.45 -1.17
C PHE A 15 23.97 13.13 -1.87
N ALA A 16 25.13 12.45 -1.81
CA ALA A 16 26.36 12.90 -2.42
C ALA A 16 26.47 12.46 -3.89
N ASP A 17 27.61 12.75 -4.49
CA ASP A 17 27.94 12.21 -5.80
C ASP A 17 27.96 10.67 -5.75
N ASN A 18 27.47 10.05 -6.84
CA ASN A 18 27.32 8.60 -6.90
C ASN A 18 28.64 7.83 -6.69
N THR A 19 29.78 8.43 -7.05
CA THR A 19 31.11 7.84 -6.79
C THR A 19 31.40 7.70 -5.31
N GLU A 20 31.07 8.69 -4.50
CA GLU A 20 31.22 8.65 -3.03
C GLU A 20 30.23 7.67 -2.43
N GLU A 21 28.97 7.67 -2.90
CA GLU A 21 27.94 6.72 -2.45
C GLU A 21 28.34 5.27 -2.73
N ILE A 22 29.01 4.97 -3.86
CA ILE A 22 29.57 3.65 -4.17
C ILE A 22 30.62 3.24 -3.13
N GLU A 23 31.54 4.13 -2.74
CA GLU A 23 32.57 3.86 -1.73
C GLU A 23 31.93 3.52 -0.38
N LEU A 24 30.96 4.34 0.06
CA LEU A 24 30.23 4.13 1.31
C LEU A 24 29.45 2.81 1.30
N SER A 25 28.77 2.52 0.18
CA SER A 25 28.06 1.25 -0.01
C SER A 25 28.99 0.04 0.05
N ASN A 26 30.15 0.12 -0.59
CA ASN A 26 31.17 -0.94 -0.58
C ASN A 26 31.79 -1.11 0.81
N TYR A 27 31.83 -0.06 1.62
CA TYR A 27 32.28 -0.12 3.01
C TYR A 27 31.24 -0.80 3.94
N GLY A 28 30.00 -1.00 3.46
CA GLY A 28 28.94 -1.69 4.19
C GLY A 28 27.88 -0.77 4.78
N MET A 29 27.84 0.49 4.36
CA MET A 29 26.78 1.43 4.73
C MET A 29 25.62 1.34 3.76
N MET A 30 24.40 1.51 4.26
CA MET A 30 23.22 1.74 3.44
C MET A 30 23.03 3.23 3.23
N LEU A 31 22.44 3.63 2.11
CA LEU A 31 22.16 5.03 1.79
C LEU A 31 20.71 5.18 1.34
N TRP A 32 20.09 6.29 1.71
CA TRP A 32 18.76 6.63 1.22
C TRP A 32 18.76 6.85 -0.29
N GLY A 33 17.83 6.19 -0.98
CA GLY A 33 17.58 6.29 -2.41
C GLY A 33 16.28 7.02 -2.70
N ASN A 34 16.31 8.36 -2.71
CA ASN A 34 15.14 9.16 -3.02
C ASN A 34 14.67 8.90 -4.47
N SER A 35 13.46 8.38 -4.61
CA SER A 35 12.80 8.15 -5.89
C SER A 35 11.41 8.81 -5.94
N SER A 36 11.08 9.66 -4.95
CA SER A 36 9.75 10.24 -4.76
C SER A 36 9.26 10.95 -6.00
N TYR A 37 10.03 11.91 -6.53
CA TYR A 37 9.64 12.68 -7.70
C TYR A 37 9.22 11.80 -8.88
N ASN A 38 10.04 10.81 -9.25
CA ASN A 38 9.75 9.96 -10.40
C ASN A 38 8.56 9.04 -10.18
N PHE A 39 8.35 8.55 -8.94
CA PHE A 39 7.17 7.77 -8.59
C PHE A 39 5.91 8.63 -8.50
N GLU A 40 5.98 9.88 -8.00
CA GLU A 40 4.88 10.84 -8.04
C GLU A 40 4.43 11.09 -9.48
N GLU A 41 5.37 11.41 -10.39
CA GLU A 41 5.10 11.62 -11.81
C GLU A 41 4.51 10.37 -12.48
N ALA A 42 5.05 9.19 -12.15
CA ALA A 42 4.53 7.91 -12.60
C ALA A 42 3.10 7.65 -12.08
N ALA A 43 2.83 7.92 -10.82
CA ALA A 43 1.51 7.78 -10.23
C ALA A 43 0.50 8.75 -10.84
N MET A 44 0.90 10.00 -11.07
CA MET A 44 0.06 11.02 -11.71
C MET A 44 -0.21 10.77 -13.20
N GLY A 45 0.59 9.94 -13.87
CA GLY A 45 0.45 9.70 -15.32
C GLY A 45 1.24 10.67 -16.21
N TRP A 46 2.27 11.33 -15.67
CA TRP A 46 3.18 12.21 -16.40
C TRP A 46 4.40 11.42 -16.91
N VAL A 47 4.23 10.74 -18.04
CA VAL A 47 5.20 9.77 -18.59
C VAL A 47 6.61 10.33 -18.80
N PRO A 48 6.83 11.57 -19.33
CA PRO A 48 8.18 12.05 -19.64
C PRO A 48 9.12 12.12 -18.43
N THR A 49 8.59 12.32 -17.23
CA THR A 49 9.36 12.52 -15.99
C THR A 49 9.26 11.34 -15.03
N SER A 50 8.64 10.23 -15.47
CA SER A 50 8.28 9.09 -14.65
C SER A 50 9.29 7.94 -14.65
N ASN A 51 10.54 8.18 -15.08
CA ASN A 51 11.56 7.13 -15.07
C ASN A 51 12.22 6.99 -13.70
N PHE A 52 11.89 5.92 -12.97
CA PHE A 52 12.40 5.64 -11.63
C PHE A 52 13.55 4.60 -11.61
N GLU A 53 14.23 4.38 -12.72
CA GLU A 53 15.33 3.40 -12.79
C GLU A 53 16.51 3.73 -11.86
N TYR A 54 16.70 5.02 -11.52
CA TYR A 54 17.75 5.46 -10.60
C TYR A 54 17.54 4.95 -9.17
N GLY A 55 16.35 4.41 -8.85
CA GLY A 55 16.07 3.65 -7.62
C GLY A 55 16.65 2.22 -7.62
N ILE A 56 17.30 1.78 -8.69
CA ILE A 56 17.91 0.45 -8.82
C ILE A 56 19.43 0.60 -8.61
N PHE A 57 19.97 -0.03 -7.58
CA PHE A 57 21.39 0.07 -7.22
C PHE A 57 22.34 -0.32 -8.39
N LYS A 58 21.96 -1.33 -9.18
CA LYS A 58 22.73 -1.74 -10.37
C LYS A 58 22.81 -0.63 -11.43
N VAL A 59 21.75 0.14 -11.65
CA VAL A 59 21.74 1.27 -12.60
C VAL A 59 22.70 2.36 -12.16
N ARG A 60 22.95 2.49 -10.85
CA ARG A 60 23.95 3.38 -10.28
C ARG A 60 25.39 2.78 -10.31
N ASN A 61 25.57 1.59 -10.89
CA ASN A 61 26.81 0.82 -10.88
C ASN A 61 27.30 0.40 -9.48
N TRP A 62 26.38 0.26 -8.52
CA TRP A 62 26.73 -0.27 -7.20
C TRP A 62 26.83 -1.79 -7.26
N THR A 63 27.77 -2.34 -6.48
CA THR A 63 27.99 -3.78 -6.37
C THR A 63 27.19 -4.41 -5.22
N GLN A 64 26.74 -3.59 -4.28
CA GLN A 64 26.00 -4.03 -3.09
C GLN A 64 24.55 -3.51 -3.11
N PRO A 65 23.57 -4.30 -2.68
CA PRO A 65 22.17 -3.89 -2.63
C PRO A 65 21.87 -2.99 -1.41
N HIS A 66 22.67 -1.95 -1.21
CA HIS A 66 22.62 -1.08 -0.02
C HIS A 66 21.81 0.21 -0.26
N LEU A 67 21.19 0.37 -1.41
CA LEU A 67 20.32 1.50 -1.71
C LEU A 67 18.94 1.27 -1.08
N VAL A 68 18.60 2.03 -0.03
CA VAL A 68 17.29 2.01 0.63
C VAL A 68 16.36 2.93 -0.14
N THR A 69 15.69 2.38 -1.15
CA THR A 69 14.79 3.16 -2.02
C THR A 69 13.48 3.47 -1.32
N TYR A 70 12.93 4.65 -1.57
CA TYR A 70 11.61 5.06 -1.09
C TYR A 70 10.84 5.89 -2.12
N MET A 71 9.50 5.85 -2.03
CA MET A 71 8.58 6.64 -2.84
C MET A 71 8.09 7.89 -2.12
N GLU A 72 8.07 7.85 -0.79
CA GLU A 72 7.61 8.91 0.11
C GLU A 72 8.48 8.93 1.35
N SER A 73 8.69 10.10 1.94
CA SER A 73 9.37 10.26 3.22
C SER A 73 8.80 11.44 4.01
N HIS A 74 9.46 11.82 5.12
CA HIS A 74 9.10 13.01 5.90
C HIS A 74 9.40 14.32 5.15
N ASP A 75 10.19 14.26 4.09
CA ASP A 75 10.66 15.44 3.35
C ASP A 75 9.97 15.68 2.01
N GLU A 76 9.32 14.68 1.43
CA GLU A 76 8.63 14.79 0.16
C GLU A 76 7.11 14.92 0.32
N GLU A 77 6.46 15.42 -0.74
CA GLU A 77 5.01 15.47 -0.78
C GLU A 77 4.43 14.04 -0.86
N ARG A 78 3.19 13.87 -0.50
CA ARG A 78 2.50 12.59 -0.52
C ARG A 78 2.01 12.27 -1.92
N MET A 79 2.30 11.06 -2.41
CA MET A 79 1.91 10.61 -3.76
C MET A 79 0.42 10.72 -3.99
N MET A 80 -0.42 10.33 -3.00
CA MET A 80 -1.88 10.45 -3.13
C MET A 80 -2.34 11.90 -3.19
N TYR A 81 -1.75 12.79 -2.38
CA TYR A 81 -2.03 14.23 -2.48
C TYR A 81 -1.71 14.75 -3.89
N LYS A 82 -0.54 14.39 -4.42
CA LYS A 82 -0.12 14.77 -5.78
C LYS A 82 -1.09 14.24 -6.84
N ASN A 83 -1.48 12.96 -6.76
CA ASN A 83 -2.45 12.37 -7.67
C ASN A 83 -3.77 13.14 -7.68
N LEU A 84 -4.34 13.41 -6.51
CA LEU A 84 -5.65 14.07 -6.38
C LEU A 84 -5.62 15.54 -6.82
N GLN A 85 -4.50 16.23 -6.66
CA GLN A 85 -4.37 17.65 -7.03
C GLN A 85 -3.89 17.85 -8.47
N PHE A 86 -2.91 17.08 -8.92
CA PHE A 86 -2.14 17.36 -10.15
C PHE A 86 -2.16 16.20 -11.14
N GLY A 87 -2.94 15.16 -10.87
CA GLY A 87 -3.01 13.99 -11.73
C GLY A 87 -3.48 14.28 -13.15
N ASN A 88 -2.97 13.51 -14.10
CA ASN A 88 -3.31 13.60 -15.53
C ASN A 88 -4.63 12.86 -15.82
N ALA A 89 -5.26 13.17 -16.95
CA ALA A 89 -6.50 12.54 -17.37
C ALA A 89 -6.61 12.43 -18.90
N ALA A 90 -7.31 11.40 -19.38
CA ALA A 90 -7.71 11.27 -20.77
C ALA A 90 -9.05 10.55 -20.88
N GLY A 91 -9.99 11.12 -21.64
CA GLY A 91 -11.33 10.57 -21.76
C GLY A 91 -12.02 10.44 -20.41
N THR A 92 -12.42 9.23 -20.07
CA THR A 92 -13.05 8.92 -18.77
C THR A 92 -12.05 8.47 -17.69
N TYR A 93 -10.76 8.27 -18.04
CA TYR A 93 -9.73 7.91 -17.10
C TYR A 93 -9.12 9.16 -16.47
N ASN A 94 -9.28 9.31 -15.16
CA ASN A 94 -8.84 10.50 -14.44
C ASN A 94 -8.07 10.08 -13.18
N THR A 95 -6.79 10.41 -13.09
CA THR A 95 -5.95 10.07 -11.94
C THR A 95 -6.27 10.90 -10.69
N LYS A 96 -7.11 11.96 -10.80
CA LYS A 96 -7.62 12.72 -9.65
C LYS A 96 -8.78 12.03 -8.95
N ASP A 97 -9.40 11.03 -9.56
CA ASP A 97 -10.45 10.25 -8.91
C ASP A 97 -9.82 9.31 -7.89
N LEU A 98 -10.33 9.31 -6.67
CA LEU A 98 -9.75 8.56 -5.55
C LEU A 98 -9.53 7.07 -5.89
N SER A 99 -10.50 6.43 -6.54
CA SER A 99 -10.40 5.02 -6.94
C SER A 99 -9.30 4.78 -7.98
N THR A 100 -9.17 5.67 -8.96
CA THR A 100 -8.12 5.61 -9.98
C THR A 100 -6.76 5.89 -9.36
N ALA A 101 -6.65 6.91 -8.50
CA ALA A 101 -5.44 7.26 -7.77
C ALA A 101 -4.93 6.08 -6.92
N LEU A 102 -5.82 5.42 -6.18
CA LEU A 102 -5.46 4.23 -5.37
C LEU A 102 -4.97 3.06 -6.24
N LYS A 103 -5.59 2.80 -7.40
CA LYS A 103 -5.08 1.80 -8.36
C LYS A 103 -3.70 2.16 -8.91
N ARG A 104 -3.44 3.44 -9.16
CA ARG A 104 -2.10 3.91 -9.54
C ARG A 104 -1.09 3.67 -8.43
N MET A 105 -1.48 3.83 -7.16
CA MET A 105 -0.64 3.46 -6.01
C MET A 105 -0.37 1.96 -5.96
N GLU A 106 -1.35 1.08 -6.25
CA GLU A 106 -1.15 -0.37 -6.35
C GLU A 106 -0.06 -0.71 -7.39
N MET A 107 -0.12 -0.09 -8.57
CA MET A 107 0.87 -0.27 -9.63
C MET A 107 2.25 0.23 -9.20
N CYS A 108 2.36 1.45 -8.66
CA CYS A 108 3.63 2.00 -8.17
C CYS A 108 4.23 1.13 -7.05
N ALA A 109 3.43 0.72 -6.06
CA ALA A 109 3.85 -0.18 -4.99
C ALA A 109 4.38 -1.51 -5.52
N SER A 110 3.75 -2.05 -6.56
CA SER A 110 4.17 -3.31 -7.19
C SER A 110 5.53 -3.18 -7.86
N PHE A 111 5.76 -2.16 -8.65
CA PHE A 111 7.09 -1.90 -9.25
C PHE A 111 8.13 -1.59 -8.18
N PHE A 112 7.82 -0.73 -7.23
CA PHE A 112 8.70 -0.33 -6.14
C PHE A 112 9.21 -1.52 -5.33
N THR A 113 8.31 -2.42 -4.94
CA THR A 113 8.66 -3.60 -4.15
C THR A 113 9.41 -4.66 -4.95
N MET A 114 9.28 -4.69 -6.28
CA MET A 114 10.04 -5.61 -7.13
C MET A 114 11.46 -5.12 -7.44
N ILE A 115 11.78 -3.86 -7.24
CA ILE A 115 13.18 -3.36 -7.30
C ILE A 115 14.01 -4.06 -6.22
N PRO A 116 15.18 -4.65 -6.54
CA PRO A 116 16.10 -5.23 -5.56
C PRO A 116 16.63 -4.21 -4.54
N GLY A 117 17.08 -4.69 -3.39
CA GLY A 117 17.57 -3.89 -2.26
C GLY A 117 16.48 -3.54 -1.23
N PRO A 118 16.88 -2.98 -0.07
CA PRO A 118 15.96 -2.62 1.00
C PRO A 118 15.01 -1.50 0.59
N LYS A 119 13.88 -1.41 1.30
CA LYS A 119 12.82 -0.43 1.03
C LYS A 119 12.40 0.27 2.31
N MET A 120 12.11 1.57 2.20
CA MET A 120 11.41 2.30 3.25
C MET A 120 10.00 2.62 2.75
N ILE A 121 9.00 2.28 3.56
CA ILE A 121 7.59 2.64 3.36
C ILE A 121 7.28 3.70 4.40
N TRP A 122 6.86 4.89 3.95
CA TRP A 122 6.47 5.96 4.84
C TRP A 122 5.07 5.71 5.39
N GLU A 123 4.79 6.18 6.61
CA GLU A 123 3.55 5.93 7.35
C GLU A 123 2.30 6.25 6.52
N PHE A 124 1.32 5.35 6.58
CA PHE A 124 0.05 5.39 5.84
C PHE A 124 0.18 5.44 4.30
N GLY A 125 1.38 5.38 3.70
CA GLY A 125 1.56 5.24 2.26
C GLY A 125 0.87 3.99 1.72
N GLU A 126 0.87 2.91 2.51
CA GLU A 126 0.17 1.65 2.23
C GLU A 126 -1.37 1.76 2.29
N LEU A 127 -1.88 2.88 2.75
CA LEU A 127 -3.31 3.23 2.77
C LEU A 127 -3.64 4.40 1.85
N GLY A 128 -2.64 4.89 1.09
CA GLY A 128 -2.80 6.02 0.20
C GLY A 128 -3.06 7.32 0.96
N TYR A 129 -2.12 7.72 1.82
CA TYR A 129 -2.22 8.94 2.62
C TYR A 129 -2.24 10.19 1.75
N ASP A 130 -3.29 11.02 1.89
CA ASP A 130 -3.60 12.13 0.99
C ASP A 130 -3.56 13.53 1.62
N TYR A 131 -3.01 13.65 2.81
CA TYR A 131 -2.71 14.97 3.40
C TYR A 131 -1.36 15.49 2.90
N SER A 132 -1.35 16.76 2.45
CA SER A 132 -0.10 17.42 2.06
C SER A 132 0.92 17.44 3.19
N ILE A 133 2.20 17.38 2.85
CA ILE A 133 3.29 17.66 3.80
C ILE A 133 3.15 19.07 4.44
N ASN A 134 2.50 19.99 3.74
CA ASN A 134 2.25 21.35 4.19
C ASN A 134 0.89 21.55 4.88
N TYR A 135 0.20 20.44 5.24
CA TYR A 135 -1.07 20.51 5.95
C TYR A 135 -0.89 20.99 7.38
N CYS A 136 -1.59 22.07 7.73
CA CYS A 136 -1.53 22.73 9.04
C CYS A 136 -2.53 22.13 10.03
N THR A 137 -2.27 22.27 11.32
CA THR A 137 -3.18 21.80 12.39
C THR A 137 -4.55 22.49 12.37
N ASN A 138 -4.66 23.66 11.76
CA ASN A 138 -5.92 24.39 11.57
C ASN A 138 -6.71 23.98 10.31
N GLY A 139 -6.25 22.97 9.57
CA GLY A 139 -6.92 22.46 8.37
C GLY A 139 -6.57 23.18 7.07
N THR A 140 -5.67 24.17 7.08
CA THR A 140 -5.19 24.84 5.87
C THR A 140 -3.91 24.19 5.33
N ILE A 141 -3.46 24.62 4.14
CA ILE A 141 -2.19 24.19 3.55
C ILE A 141 -1.29 25.42 3.44
N ASN A 142 -0.12 25.37 4.10
CA ASN A 142 0.86 26.43 4.08
C ASN A 142 2.28 25.87 4.27
N ASN A 143 3.25 26.37 3.51
CA ASN A 143 4.65 25.92 3.57
C ASN A 143 5.26 26.04 4.96
N SER A 144 4.80 26.98 5.79
CA SER A 144 5.26 27.13 7.18
C SER A 144 4.86 25.94 8.08
N CYS A 145 3.87 25.15 7.67
CA CYS A 145 3.35 24.00 8.42
C CYS A 145 4.01 22.67 8.04
N ARG A 146 5.11 22.69 7.28
CA ARG A 146 5.82 21.47 6.87
C ARG A 146 6.15 20.56 8.05
N LEU A 147 6.51 21.11 9.19
CA LEU A 147 6.88 20.40 10.42
C LEU A 147 5.70 20.17 11.39
N ASP A 148 4.50 20.65 11.06
CA ASP A 148 3.32 20.43 11.88
C ASP A 148 2.98 18.94 11.94
N PRO A 149 2.43 18.44 13.07
CA PRO A 149 1.90 17.08 13.14
C PRO A 149 0.81 16.84 12.10
N LYS A 150 0.91 15.73 11.38
CA LYS A 150 -0.09 15.36 10.37
C LYS A 150 -1.17 14.47 11.00
N PRO A 151 -2.42 14.48 10.48
CA PRO A 151 -3.51 13.65 10.99
C PRO A 151 -3.17 12.16 10.95
N ILE A 152 -3.42 11.45 12.04
CA ILE A 152 -3.33 9.99 12.11
C ILE A 152 -4.63 9.40 11.55
N ARG A 153 -4.54 8.55 10.53
CA ARG A 153 -5.69 8.09 9.73
C ARG A 153 -5.90 6.58 9.73
N TRP A 154 -5.96 5.96 10.90
CA TRP A 154 -6.34 4.54 11.02
C TRP A 154 -7.75 4.24 10.49
N ASP A 155 -8.62 5.24 10.42
CA ASP A 155 -9.94 5.16 9.81
C ASP A 155 -9.89 4.85 8.30
N TYR A 156 -8.78 5.08 7.62
CA TYR A 156 -8.58 4.70 6.20
C TYR A 156 -8.78 3.20 5.96
N MET A 157 -8.50 2.34 6.94
CA MET A 157 -8.80 0.91 6.88
C MET A 157 -10.28 0.58 6.75
N GLN A 158 -11.19 1.53 7.01
CA GLN A 158 -12.62 1.35 6.83
C GLN A 158 -13.07 1.56 5.37
N ASN A 159 -12.21 2.15 4.54
CA ASN A 159 -12.47 2.35 3.12
C ASN A 159 -11.96 1.15 2.33
N ILE A 160 -12.84 0.44 1.65
CA ILE A 160 -12.54 -0.81 0.95
C ILE A 160 -11.42 -0.68 -0.11
N SER A 161 -11.33 0.45 -0.81
CA SER A 161 -10.29 0.64 -1.82
C SER A 161 -8.92 0.92 -1.19
N ARG A 162 -8.90 1.58 -0.03
CA ARG A 162 -7.67 1.78 0.75
C ARG A 162 -7.24 0.48 1.43
N GLN A 163 -8.20 -0.29 1.94
CA GLN A 163 -7.95 -1.64 2.45
C GLN A 163 -7.34 -2.52 1.35
N ARG A 164 -7.86 -2.43 0.12
CA ARG A 164 -7.28 -3.16 -1.02
C ARG A 164 -5.81 -2.77 -1.26
N LEU A 165 -5.45 -1.49 -1.21
CA LEU A 165 -4.06 -1.06 -1.34
C LEU A 165 -3.19 -1.67 -0.24
N TYR A 166 -3.66 -1.69 1.01
CA TYR A 166 -2.99 -2.36 2.12
C TYR A 166 -2.81 -3.87 1.86
N ASP A 167 -3.83 -4.55 1.34
CA ASP A 167 -3.76 -5.97 1.00
C ASP A 167 -2.74 -6.24 -0.12
N ILE A 168 -2.63 -5.33 -1.10
CA ILE A 168 -1.59 -5.37 -2.14
C ILE A 168 -0.19 -5.25 -1.50
N TYR A 169 0.05 -4.26 -0.65
CA TYR A 169 1.34 -4.15 0.06
C TYR A 169 1.65 -5.41 0.87
N SER A 170 0.66 -5.94 1.58
CA SER A 170 0.79 -7.19 2.34
C SER A 170 1.20 -8.37 1.45
N ALA A 171 0.55 -8.53 0.29
CA ALA A 171 0.90 -9.56 -0.68
C ALA A 171 2.32 -9.39 -1.23
N LEU A 172 2.69 -8.17 -1.61
CA LEU A 172 4.02 -7.85 -2.15
C LEU A 172 5.13 -8.11 -1.12
N LEU A 173 4.93 -7.75 0.15
CA LEU A 173 5.88 -8.03 1.22
C LEU A 173 6.00 -9.55 1.47
N LYS A 174 4.90 -10.30 1.44
CA LYS A 174 4.95 -11.77 1.52
C LYS A 174 5.77 -12.37 0.38
N LEU A 175 5.67 -11.84 -0.84
CA LEU A 175 6.49 -12.29 -1.96
C LEU A 175 7.97 -12.01 -1.72
N ARG A 176 8.33 -10.82 -1.21
CA ARG A 176 9.73 -10.47 -0.90
C ARG A 176 10.36 -11.40 0.14
N PHE A 177 9.58 -11.95 1.07
CA PHE A 177 10.05 -12.90 2.08
C PHE A 177 9.81 -14.37 1.69
N HIS A 178 9.17 -14.62 0.53
CA HIS A 178 8.87 -15.99 0.10
C HIS A 178 10.17 -16.79 -0.16
N PRO A 179 10.31 -18.02 0.35
CA PRO A 179 11.56 -18.80 0.25
C PRO A 179 12.12 -18.93 -1.18
N LEU A 180 11.27 -19.01 -2.18
CA LEU A 180 11.66 -19.13 -3.59
C LEU A 180 12.15 -17.80 -4.20
N TYR A 181 11.76 -16.63 -3.66
CA TYR A 181 11.96 -15.33 -4.30
C TYR A 181 12.85 -14.37 -3.50
N LYS A 182 12.96 -14.53 -2.17
CA LYS A 182 13.64 -13.58 -1.28
C LYS A 182 15.08 -13.24 -1.70
N ASN A 183 15.82 -14.22 -2.21
CA ASN A 183 17.20 -14.02 -2.65
C ASN A 183 17.27 -13.20 -3.95
N GLY A 184 16.23 -13.19 -4.77
CA GLY A 184 16.14 -12.38 -5.98
C GLY A 184 16.15 -10.88 -5.69
N PHE A 185 15.69 -10.47 -4.52
CA PHE A 185 15.67 -9.06 -4.12
C PHE A 185 17.01 -8.56 -3.55
N LEU A 186 18.01 -9.41 -3.50
CA LEU A 186 19.39 -9.09 -3.15
C LEU A 186 20.36 -9.22 -4.34
N THR A 187 19.82 -9.49 -5.54
CA THR A 187 20.64 -9.73 -6.75
C THR A 187 20.77 -8.45 -7.60
N ASP A 188 21.83 -8.39 -8.39
CA ASP A 188 22.04 -7.42 -9.45
C ASP A 188 21.48 -7.90 -10.81
N ARG A 189 20.93 -9.14 -10.87
CA ARG A 189 20.34 -9.73 -12.08
C ARG A 189 18.94 -9.15 -12.34
N VAL A 190 18.92 -7.85 -12.60
CA VAL A 190 17.73 -7.09 -12.92
C VAL A 190 17.87 -6.51 -14.33
N THR A 191 16.81 -6.59 -15.12
CA THR A 191 16.68 -5.93 -16.41
C THR A 191 15.37 -5.15 -16.43
N GLN A 192 15.36 -4.01 -17.12
CA GLN A 192 14.20 -3.13 -17.09
C GLN A 192 14.12 -2.22 -18.33
N ASN A 193 12.92 -1.73 -18.57
CA ASN A 193 12.66 -0.52 -19.36
C ASN A 193 11.62 0.29 -18.59
N LEU A 194 12.04 1.37 -17.95
CA LEU A 194 11.21 2.22 -17.11
C LEU A 194 11.03 3.63 -17.67
N ALA A 195 11.49 3.90 -18.89
CA ALA A 195 11.45 5.22 -19.49
C ALA A 195 10.08 5.57 -20.08
N GLY A 196 9.44 4.71 -20.82
CA GLY A 196 8.20 5.02 -21.57
C GLY A 196 6.91 4.84 -20.74
N ALA A 197 5.78 4.88 -21.45
CA ALA A 197 4.46 4.59 -20.90
C ALA A 197 4.32 3.12 -20.50
N PHE A 198 4.71 2.22 -21.39
CA PHE A 198 4.80 0.80 -21.10
C PHE A 198 6.12 0.51 -20.39
N LYS A 199 6.03 0.24 -19.08
CA LYS A 199 7.20 -0.08 -18.25
C LYS A 199 7.22 -1.57 -17.94
N TRP A 200 8.44 -2.12 -17.84
CA TRP A 200 8.64 -3.46 -17.32
C TRP A 200 9.95 -3.56 -16.54
N LEU A 201 9.94 -4.48 -15.58
CA LEU A 201 11.11 -4.83 -14.77
C LEU A 201 11.13 -6.34 -14.56
N GLN A 202 12.29 -6.95 -14.66
CA GLN A 202 12.52 -8.38 -14.47
C GLN A 202 13.60 -8.62 -13.42
N VAL A 203 13.33 -9.54 -12.51
CA VAL A 203 14.31 -10.03 -11.53
C VAL A 203 14.54 -11.51 -11.81
N THR A 204 15.80 -11.90 -12.00
CA THR A 204 16.18 -13.25 -12.37
C THR A 204 16.98 -13.90 -11.23
N THR A 205 16.55 -15.08 -10.80
CA THR A 205 17.33 -15.97 -9.93
C THR A 205 17.65 -17.27 -10.69
N ASP A 206 18.30 -18.22 -10.04
CA ASP A 206 18.62 -19.49 -10.68
C ASP A 206 17.37 -20.35 -10.94
N THR A 207 16.31 -20.18 -10.15
CA THR A 207 15.13 -21.05 -10.19
C THR A 207 13.81 -20.29 -10.25
N SER A 208 13.81 -19.00 -9.94
CA SER A 208 12.59 -18.21 -9.74
C SER A 208 12.73 -16.85 -10.38
N ASN A 209 11.83 -16.54 -11.30
CA ASN A 209 11.86 -15.31 -12.08
C ASN A 209 10.60 -14.49 -11.83
N VAL A 210 10.79 -13.17 -11.82
CA VAL A 210 9.72 -12.17 -11.71
C VAL A 210 9.74 -11.32 -12.98
N CYS A 211 8.57 -11.05 -13.54
CA CYS A 211 8.37 -10.09 -14.61
C CYS A 211 7.16 -9.22 -14.28
N ILE A 212 7.37 -7.94 -14.03
CA ILE A 212 6.29 -6.97 -13.86
C ILE A 212 6.19 -6.09 -15.09
N ILE A 213 4.98 -5.87 -15.56
CA ILE A 213 4.66 -4.96 -16.67
C ILE A 213 3.55 -4.01 -16.24
N GLY A 214 3.52 -2.79 -16.78
CA GLY A 214 2.46 -1.82 -16.45
C GLY A 214 2.39 -0.64 -17.41
N ASN A 215 1.19 -0.11 -17.55
CA ASN A 215 0.91 1.10 -18.32
C ASN A 215 0.81 2.32 -17.39
N PHE A 216 1.80 3.19 -17.46
CA PHE A 216 1.89 4.42 -16.67
C PHE A 216 1.29 5.64 -17.37
N ASP A 217 0.80 5.50 -18.61
CA ASP A 217 0.02 6.55 -19.28
C ASP A 217 -1.44 6.58 -18.80
N VAL A 218 -2.14 7.62 -19.20
CA VAL A 218 -3.60 7.77 -19.06
C VAL A 218 -4.35 7.31 -20.31
N ASN A 219 -3.64 6.86 -21.33
CA ASN A 219 -4.15 6.24 -22.55
C ASN A 219 -3.75 4.77 -22.62
N THR A 220 -4.47 3.97 -23.41
CA THR A 220 -4.03 2.61 -23.75
C THR A 220 -2.65 2.64 -24.40
N THR A 221 -1.76 1.77 -23.97
CA THR A 221 -0.41 1.66 -24.54
C THR A 221 -0.11 0.24 -24.94
N THR A 222 0.78 0.09 -25.91
CA THR A 222 1.27 -1.20 -26.38
C THR A 222 2.79 -1.22 -26.27
N GLY A 223 3.33 -2.28 -25.69
CA GLY A 223 4.77 -2.46 -25.55
C GLY A 223 5.22 -3.88 -25.81
N THR A 224 6.50 -4.07 -25.96
CA THR A 224 7.11 -5.38 -26.21
C THR A 224 7.96 -5.78 -25.02
N VAL A 225 7.79 -7.03 -24.57
CA VAL A 225 8.59 -7.63 -23.50
C VAL A 225 8.97 -9.06 -23.90
N THR A 226 10.18 -9.47 -23.51
CA THR A 226 10.63 -10.87 -23.62
C THR A 226 10.74 -11.44 -22.22
N PHE A 227 9.91 -12.41 -21.89
CA PHE A 227 10.00 -13.09 -20.58
C PHE A 227 11.28 -13.93 -20.48
N GLN A 228 11.85 -14.07 -19.31
CA GLN A 228 13.14 -14.74 -19.06
C GLN A 228 13.14 -16.24 -19.49
N ASN A 229 11.96 -16.88 -19.55
CA ASN A 229 11.80 -18.23 -20.07
C ASN A 229 10.41 -18.40 -20.71
N ALA A 230 10.32 -19.31 -21.67
CA ALA A 230 9.03 -19.77 -22.20
C ALA A 230 8.27 -20.59 -21.16
N GLY A 231 6.95 -20.68 -21.33
CA GLY A 231 6.07 -21.48 -20.52
C GLY A 231 4.99 -20.66 -19.81
N THR A 232 4.32 -21.29 -18.83
CA THR A 232 3.24 -20.65 -18.07
C THR A 232 3.82 -19.74 -17.00
N TRP A 233 3.31 -18.52 -16.96
CA TRP A 233 3.57 -17.52 -15.92
C TRP A 233 2.27 -17.23 -15.18
N TYR A 234 2.36 -16.99 -13.89
CA TYR A 234 1.24 -16.82 -12.97
C TYR A 234 1.19 -15.37 -12.49
N ASP A 235 0.07 -14.69 -12.74
CA ASP A 235 -0.18 -13.37 -12.21
C ASP A 235 -0.40 -13.45 -10.70
N TYR A 236 0.56 -12.95 -9.96
CA TYR A 236 0.63 -13.11 -8.50
C TYR A 236 -0.56 -12.53 -7.76
N LEU A 237 -1.06 -11.38 -8.21
CA LEU A 237 -2.11 -10.63 -7.53
C LEU A 237 -3.53 -10.99 -8.01
N ASN A 238 -3.65 -11.47 -9.24
CA ASN A 238 -4.96 -11.71 -9.87
C ASN A 238 -5.26 -13.21 -10.08
N GLY A 239 -4.24 -14.08 -9.98
CA GLY A 239 -4.38 -15.52 -10.15
C GLY A 239 -4.51 -16.00 -11.61
N ASN A 240 -4.49 -15.08 -12.57
CA ASN A 240 -4.53 -15.42 -13.98
C ASN A 240 -3.21 -16.04 -14.46
N THR A 241 -3.21 -16.66 -15.63
CA THR A 241 -2.00 -17.19 -16.25
C THR A 241 -1.72 -16.49 -17.57
N PHE A 242 -0.44 -16.41 -17.90
CA PHE A 242 0.06 -15.93 -19.18
C PHE A 242 1.03 -16.95 -19.78
N THR A 243 0.93 -17.21 -21.08
CA THR A 243 1.85 -18.10 -21.78
C THR A 243 2.95 -17.27 -22.46
N ALA A 244 4.14 -17.33 -21.90
CA ALA A 244 5.31 -16.68 -22.47
C ALA A 244 5.96 -17.60 -23.52
N THR A 245 6.38 -17.00 -24.63
CA THR A 245 7.06 -17.73 -25.72
C THR A 245 8.58 -17.77 -25.54
N GLY A 246 9.15 -16.95 -24.65
CA GLY A 246 10.60 -16.74 -24.53
C GLY A 246 11.18 -15.89 -25.66
N THR A 247 10.35 -15.35 -26.52
CA THR A 247 10.67 -14.40 -27.60
C THR A 247 9.90 -13.09 -27.36
N PRO A 248 10.23 -11.99 -28.06
CA PRO A 248 9.51 -10.72 -27.90
C PRO A 248 8.01 -10.88 -28.15
N GLN A 249 7.20 -10.49 -27.17
CA GLN A 249 5.73 -10.51 -27.25
C GLN A 249 5.20 -9.10 -27.06
N THR A 250 4.29 -8.71 -27.94
CA THR A 250 3.62 -7.40 -27.88
C THR A 250 2.36 -7.51 -27.03
N ILE A 251 2.24 -6.67 -26.02
CA ILE A 251 1.14 -6.65 -25.07
C ILE A 251 0.53 -5.26 -25.06
N SER A 252 -0.80 -5.19 -25.13
CA SER A 252 -1.57 -3.96 -24.98
C SER A 252 -2.16 -3.90 -23.58
N LEU A 253 -1.99 -2.77 -22.89
CA LEU A 253 -2.47 -2.52 -21.55
C LEU A 253 -3.36 -1.27 -21.49
N GLN A 254 -4.47 -1.37 -20.78
CA GLN A 254 -5.33 -0.23 -20.49
C GLN A 254 -4.65 0.77 -19.54
N PRO A 255 -5.10 2.03 -19.43
CA PRO A 255 -4.53 3.00 -18.49
C PRO A 255 -4.50 2.46 -17.06
N GLY A 256 -3.31 2.48 -16.44
CA GLY A 256 -3.10 1.98 -15.07
C GLY A 256 -3.20 0.46 -14.90
N GLU A 257 -3.32 -0.30 -15.99
CA GLU A 257 -3.25 -1.76 -15.95
C GLU A 257 -1.82 -2.23 -15.73
N PHE A 258 -1.66 -3.21 -14.87
CA PHE A 258 -0.36 -3.83 -14.57
C PHE A 258 -0.53 -5.30 -14.19
N HIS A 259 0.54 -6.07 -14.39
CA HIS A 259 0.60 -7.50 -14.05
C HIS A 259 1.95 -7.84 -13.44
N LEU A 260 1.91 -8.59 -12.35
CA LEU A 260 3.08 -9.13 -11.68
C LEU A 260 3.15 -10.64 -11.90
N TYR A 261 3.93 -11.04 -12.87
CA TYR A 261 4.06 -12.43 -13.28
C TYR A 261 5.22 -13.14 -12.59
N LEU A 262 4.96 -14.36 -12.15
CA LEU A 262 5.92 -15.29 -11.56
C LEU A 262 6.01 -16.56 -12.38
N ASN A 263 7.20 -17.13 -12.56
CA ASN A 263 7.38 -18.41 -13.24
C ASN A 263 7.06 -19.65 -12.37
N ARG A 264 6.66 -19.43 -11.11
CA ARG A 264 6.21 -20.48 -10.18
C ARG A 264 4.84 -20.11 -9.62
N ASN A 265 3.96 -21.10 -9.47
CA ASN A 265 2.63 -20.89 -8.92
C ASN A 265 2.68 -20.72 -7.40
N VAL A 266 2.86 -19.51 -6.94
CA VAL A 266 2.79 -19.09 -5.53
C VAL A 266 1.84 -17.91 -5.37
N THR A 267 0.80 -17.85 -6.21
CA THR A 267 -0.14 -16.73 -6.27
C THR A 267 -0.73 -16.37 -4.91
N ASN A 268 -0.91 -15.09 -4.69
CA ASN A 268 -1.59 -14.54 -3.52
C ASN A 268 -2.66 -13.56 -4.01
N VAL A 269 -3.77 -14.13 -4.47
CA VAL A 269 -4.86 -13.36 -5.08
C VAL A 269 -5.45 -12.39 -4.07
N VAL A 270 -5.44 -11.11 -4.41
CA VAL A 270 -6.08 -10.06 -3.61
C VAL A 270 -7.54 -9.96 -4.04
N THR A 271 -8.43 -10.49 -3.22
CA THR A 271 -9.87 -10.56 -3.49
C THR A 271 -10.65 -9.33 -3.05
N THR A 272 -10.03 -8.41 -2.32
CA THR A 272 -10.66 -7.15 -1.93
C THR A 272 -11.10 -6.39 -3.18
N PRO A 273 -12.40 -6.09 -3.33
CA PRO A 273 -12.93 -5.56 -4.58
C PRO A 273 -12.35 -4.18 -4.91
N VAL A 274 -12.18 -3.93 -6.20
CA VAL A 274 -11.99 -2.58 -6.72
C VAL A 274 -13.38 -1.97 -6.81
N THR A 275 -13.75 -1.17 -5.83
CA THR A 275 -15.01 -0.43 -5.91
C THR A 275 -14.74 0.98 -6.42
N ASN A 276 -15.53 1.43 -7.40
CA ASN A 276 -15.72 2.86 -7.55
C ASN A 276 -16.35 3.34 -6.24
N ILE A 277 -15.64 4.18 -5.51
CA ILE A 277 -16.18 4.80 -4.32
C ILE A 277 -17.22 5.82 -4.80
N ASN A 278 -18.44 5.36 -5.06
CA ASN A 278 -19.53 6.19 -4.66
C ASN A 278 -19.34 6.33 -3.14
N ASN A 279 -19.14 7.55 -2.66
CA ASN A 279 -19.25 7.84 -1.25
C ASN A 279 -20.54 7.16 -0.75
N GLN A 280 -20.43 5.93 -0.26
CA GLN A 280 -21.46 5.42 0.62
C GLN A 280 -21.32 6.33 1.82
N SER A 281 -22.17 7.34 1.90
CA SER A 281 -22.42 8.04 3.14
C SER A 281 -22.57 6.93 4.17
N LEU A 282 -21.77 7.00 5.21
CA LEU A 282 -21.87 6.02 6.30
C LEU A 282 -23.33 6.02 6.71
N THR A 283 -24.03 4.94 6.42
CA THR A 283 -25.47 4.82 6.69
C THR A 283 -25.78 4.81 8.18
N PHE A 284 -24.73 4.82 9.02
CA PHE A 284 -24.85 4.90 10.47
C PHE A 284 -23.55 5.46 11.09
N LYS A 285 -23.69 6.03 12.30
CA LYS A 285 -22.55 6.47 13.14
C LYS A 285 -22.51 5.63 14.41
N VAL A 286 -21.31 5.39 14.93
CA VAL A 286 -21.09 4.62 16.16
C VAL A 286 -20.27 5.42 17.14
N ASN A 287 -20.78 5.53 18.39
CA ASN A 287 -20.04 6.03 19.52
C ASN A 287 -20.09 5.02 20.67
N ILE A 288 -19.04 5.00 21.47
CA ILE A 288 -18.96 4.16 22.68
C ILE A 288 -18.39 4.97 23.84
N TYR A 289 -19.08 4.94 24.96
CA TYR A 289 -18.62 5.64 26.16
C TYR A 289 -19.09 4.96 27.46
N PRO A 290 -18.29 5.09 28.55
CA PRO A 290 -16.93 5.61 28.53
C PRO A 290 -15.98 4.68 27.76
N ASN A 291 -14.94 5.24 27.21
CA ASN A 291 -13.83 4.46 26.66
C ASN A 291 -12.52 5.12 27.14
N PRO A 292 -11.77 4.53 28.04
CA PRO A 292 -11.83 3.13 28.53
C PRO A 292 -13.09 2.72 29.28
N LEU A 293 -13.45 1.45 29.11
CA LEU A 293 -14.63 0.83 29.73
C LEU A 293 -14.22 0.12 31.04
N ILE A 294 -14.57 0.73 32.18
CA ILE A 294 -14.23 0.21 33.49
C ILE A 294 -15.34 -0.69 34.06
N GLN A 295 -16.60 -0.31 33.96
CA GLN A 295 -17.74 -1.08 34.46
C GLN A 295 -18.81 -1.33 33.40
N ASN A 296 -19.70 -0.37 33.19
CA ASN A 296 -20.73 -0.40 32.16
C ASN A 296 -20.46 0.67 31.12
N GLY A 297 -20.85 0.40 29.89
CA GLY A 297 -20.76 1.35 28.79
C GLY A 297 -22.03 1.39 27.97
N VAL A 298 -22.09 2.39 27.14
CA VAL A 298 -23.17 2.58 26.18
C VAL A 298 -22.57 2.64 24.78
N LEU A 299 -23.07 1.76 23.92
CA LEU A 299 -22.85 1.81 22.49
C LEU A 299 -24.01 2.59 21.86
N GLU A 300 -23.74 3.72 21.25
CA GLU A 300 -24.72 4.48 20.47
C GLU A 300 -24.53 4.19 18.98
N ILE A 301 -25.64 3.87 18.31
CA ILE A 301 -25.69 3.67 16.86
C ILE A 301 -26.75 4.61 16.32
N GLU A 302 -26.34 5.64 15.59
CA GLU A 302 -27.25 6.53 14.85
C GLU A 302 -27.39 6.00 13.43
N ASN A 303 -28.53 5.43 13.10
CA ASN A 303 -28.80 4.69 11.88
C ASN A 303 -29.70 5.49 10.93
N GLU A 304 -29.28 5.68 9.68
CA GLU A 304 -30.05 6.41 8.68
C GLU A 304 -31.11 5.55 7.97
N GLU A 305 -30.91 4.22 7.97
CA GLU A 305 -31.80 3.26 7.34
C GLU A 305 -32.02 2.04 8.22
N SER A 306 -33.23 1.47 8.20
CA SER A 306 -33.54 0.22 8.94
C SER A 306 -32.79 -0.99 8.34
N GLY A 307 -32.24 -1.86 9.19
CA GLY A 307 -31.57 -3.09 8.74
C GLY A 307 -31.06 -4.00 9.85
N PRO A 308 -30.72 -5.24 9.50
CA PRO A 308 -30.12 -6.17 10.46
C PRO A 308 -28.77 -5.64 10.93
N ALA A 309 -28.48 -5.80 12.22
CA ALA A 309 -27.28 -5.30 12.85
C ALA A 309 -26.62 -6.36 13.72
N SER A 310 -25.30 -6.30 13.81
CA SER A 310 -24.48 -7.17 14.66
C SER A 310 -23.29 -6.42 15.27
N MET A 311 -22.82 -6.94 16.38
CA MET A 311 -21.65 -6.48 17.10
C MET A 311 -20.64 -7.62 17.24
N GLN A 312 -19.38 -7.36 16.89
CA GLN A 312 -18.27 -8.30 16.99
C GLN A 312 -17.11 -7.65 17.73
N LEU A 313 -16.38 -8.42 18.53
CA LEU A 313 -15.20 -7.99 19.24
C LEU A 313 -14.01 -8.85 18.83
N TYR A 314 -12.90 -8.21 18.54
CA TYR A 314 -11.64 -8.85 18.18
C TYR A 314 -10.55 -8.45 19.17
N ASN A 315 -9.69 -9.39 19.53
CA ASN A 315 -8.49 -9.12 20.36
C ASN A 315 -7.35 -8.54 19.52
N GLU A 316 -6.22 -8.24 20.16
CA GLU A 316 -5.03 -7.68 19.51
C GLU A 316 -4.42 -8.60 18.42
N SER A 317 -4.64 -9.90 18.50
CA SER A 317 -4.21 -10.85 17.47
C SER A 317 -5.19 -10.97 16.29
N GLY A 318 -6.28 -10.19 16.28
CA GLY A 318 -7.30 -10.23 15.23
C GLY A 318 -8.29 -11.40 15.35
N GLN A 319 -8.22 -12.17 16.43
CA GLN A 319 -9.16 -13.26 16.70
C GLN A 319 -10.50 -12.71 17.17
N LYS A 320 -11.62 -13.15 16.55
CA LYS A 320 -12.96 -12.83 17.01
C LYS A 320 -13.24 -13.53 18.33
N VAL A 321 -13.41 -12.75 19.40
CA VAL A 321 -13.63 -13.24 20.78
C VAL A 321 -15.08 -13.12 21.23
N PHE A 322 -15.89 -12.33 20.53
CA PHE A 322 -17.31 -12.15 20.84
C PHE A 322 -18.11 -11.76 19.60
N GLU A 323 -19.35 -12.22 19.57
CA GLU A 323 -20.34 -11.82 18.56
C GLU A 323 -21.74 -11.79 19.17
N ARG A 324 -22.51 -10.76 18.83
CA ARG A 324 -23.92 -10.60 19.26
C ARG A 324 -24.74 -10.02 18.12
N SER A 325 -25.87 -10.67 17.81
CA SER A 325 -26.89 -10.05 16.94
C SER A 325 -27.60 -8.94 17.71
N LEU A 326 -27.78 -7.79 17.07
CA LEU A 326 -28.52 -6.65 17.62
C LEU A 326 -29.97 -6.60 17.06
N GLY A 327 -30.33 -7.61 16.24
CA GLY A 327 -31.63 -7.65 15.57
C GLY A 327 -31.70 -6.67 14.40
N VAL A 328 -32.91 -6.21 14.09
CA VAL A 328 -33.14 -5.17 13.09
C VAL A 328 -33.24 -3.82 13.80
N LEU A 329 -32.27 -2.94 13.51
CA LEU A 329 -32.32 -1.56 13.99
C LEU A 329 -33.13 -0.70 13.02
N ALA A 330 -34.10 0.03 13.54
CA ALA A 330 -34.86 1.01 12.78
C ALA A 330 -34.01 2.26 12.48
N LYS A 331 -34.46 3.15 11.61
CA LYS A 331 -33.86 4.48 11.46
C LYS A 331 -33.94 5.25 12.78
N GLY A 332 -32.82 5.88 13.17
CA GLY A 332 -32.72 6.70 14.37
C GLY A 332 -31.59 6.30 15.30
N LEU A 333 -31.59 6.85 16.52
CA LEU A 333 -30.56 6.64 17.52
C LEU A 333 -30.92 5.43 18.42
N HIS A 334 -30.00 4.48 18.50
CA HIS A 334 -30.11 3.29 19.35
C HIS A 334 -29.00 3.31 20.42
N LYS A 335 -29.40 3.04 21.69
CA LYS A 335 -28.46 2.92 22.80
C LYS A 335 -28.47 1.49 23.32
N ILE A 336 -27.33 0.85 23.25
CA ILE A 336 -27.15 -0.55 23.64
C ILE A 336 -26.21 -0.58 24.84
N SER A 337 -26.69 -1.12 25.93
CA SER A 337 -25.88 -1.27 27.14
C SER A 337 -24.86 -2.40 26.98
N LEU A 338 -23.61 -2.09 27.33
CA LEU A 338 -22.52 -3.05 27.46
C LEU A 338 -22.23 -3.29 28.94
N GLY A 339 -22.78 -4.35 29.47
CA GLY A 339 -22.75 -4.65 30.91
C GLY A 339 -21.66 -5.64 31.32
N LYS A 340 -21.56 -5.88 32.65
CA LYS A 340 -20.63 -6.86 33.24
C LYS A 340 -20.84 -8.30 32.73
N SER A 341 -22.06 -8.67 32.36
CA SER A 341 -22.37 -10.03 31.87
C SER A 341 -21.68 -10.37 30.55
N GLU A 342 -21.46 -9.35 29.69
CA GLU A 342 -20.79 -9.52 28.41
C GLU A 342 -19.27 -9.48 28.55
N ARG A 343 -18.75 -8.95 29.66
CA ARG A 343 -17.33 -8.78 29.96
C ARG A 343 -16.69 -9.93 30.75
N LYS A 344 -17.49 -10.84 31.36
CA LYS A 344 -16.97 -11.89 32.24
C LYS A 344 -15.87 -12.76 31.67
N ASN A 345 -15.72 -12.77 30.36
CA ASN A 345 -14.77 -13.61 29.62
C ASN A 345 -13.64 -12.81 28.93
N PHE A 346 -13.51 -11.50 29.17
CA PHE A 346 -12.48 -10.68 28.53
C PHE A 346 -11.47 -10.18 29.57
N SER A 347 -10.19 -10.38 29.26
CA SER A 347 -9.08 -9.80 30.01
C SER A 347 -8.99 -8.30 29.77
N PRO A 348 -8.46 -7.49 30.72
CA PRO A 348 -8.08 -6.12 30.42
C PRO A 348 -7.17 -6.05 29.20
N GLY A 349 -7.40 -5.07 28.31
CA GLY A 349 -6.62 -4.95 27.10
C GLY A 349 -7.30 -4.11 26.02
N ILE A 350 -6.68 -4.09 24.85
CA ILE A 350 -7.18 -3.40 23.65
C ILE A 350 -8.01 -4.38 22.83
N TYR A 351 -9.15 -3.93 22.39
CA TYR A 351 -10.05 -4.68 21.52
C TYR A 351 -10.51 -3.82 20.36
N LEU A 352 -10.82 -4.45 19.24
CA LEU A 352 -11.50 -3.82 18.10
C LEU A 352 -12.98 -4.22 18.14
N LEU A 353 -13.84 -3.25 18.40
CA LEU A 353 -15.28 -3.40 18.31
C LEU A 353 -15.73 -3.11 16.89
N ARG A 354 -16.32 -4.09 16.21
CA ARG A 354 -16.92 -3.95 14.89
C ARG A 354 -18.44 -4.00 14.98
N ILE A 355 -19.08 -2.98 14.44
CA ILE A 355 -20.55 -2.91 14.31
C ILE A 355 -20.88 -2.99 12.83
N SER A 356 -21.82 -3.85 12.49
CA SER A 356 -22.34 -3.96 11.11
C SER A 356 -23.84 -3.63 11.12
N VAL A 357 -24.27 -2.86 10.13
CA VAL A 357 -25.70 -2.57 9.87
C VAL A 357 -25.93 -2.76 8.39
N LYS A 358 -26.81 -3.68 7.99
CA LYS A 358 -26.96 -4.14 6.60
C LYS A 358 -25.61 -4.54 5.97
N ASN A 359 -25.21 -3.82 4.92
CA ASN A 359 -23.97 -4.03 4.16
C ASN A 359 -22.84 -3.08 4.57
N SER A 360 -23.06 -2.25 5.60
CA SER A 360 -22.08 -1.29 6.10
C SER A 360 -21.50 -1.77 7.43
N ALA A 361 -20.22 -1.48 7.70
CA ALA A 361 -19.59 -1.80 8.96
C ALA A 361 -18.69 -0.65 9.43
N GLN A 362 -18.65 -0.42 10.75
CA GLN A 362 -17.72 0.49 11.40
C GLN A 362 -16.97 -0.22 12.52
N SER A 363 -15.72 0.15 12.72
CA SER A 363 -14.89 -0.37 13.81
C SER A 363 -14.43 0.75 14.73
N LYS A 364 -14.39 0.48 16.02
CA LYS A 364 -13.91 1.39 17.07
C LYS A 364 -12.95 0.65 17.99
N LYS A 365 -11.88 1.31 18.40
CA LYS A 365 -11.00 0.81 19.45
C LYS A 365 -11.73 0.86 20.78
N LEU A 366 -11.72 -0.24 21.52
CA LEU A 366 -12.29 -0.37 22.86
C LEU A 366 -11.17 -0.76 23.83
N LEU A 367 -10.99 0.04 24.88
CA LEU A 367 -10.13 -0.33 26.01
C LEU A 367 -10.99 -0.92 27.12
N LEU A 368 -10.63 -2.12 27.57
CA LEU A 368 -11.22 -2.78 28.74
C LEU A 368 -10.24 -2.74 29.92
N TYR A 369 -10.76 -2.39 31.10
CA TYR A 369 -10.03 -2.41 32.36
C TYR A 369 -10.73 -3.29 33.39
#